data_5d3b79f9f2478d5c30f54c8167bde713
#
_entry.id   5d3b79f9f2478d5c30f54c8167bde713
#
_cell.length_a   1.000
_cell.length_b   1.000
_cell.length_c   1.000
_cell.angle_alpha   90.00
_cell.angle_beta   90.00
_cell.angle_gamma   90.00
#
_symmetry.space_group_name_H-M   'P 1'
#
loop_
_entity.id
_entity.type
_entity.pdbx_description
1 polymer ?
#
loop_
_entity_poly.entity_id
_entity_poly.type
_entity_poly.pdbx_seq_one_letter_code
_entity_poly.pdbx_strand_id
1 'polypeptide(L)'
;MSQSHIFTDVDMRQGEHFELPRLEAGVLSIRKPGRTGPNEDAAALVYVGDAAAVAVVSDGAGGHPRGAEAAALAVRAMCDSVAELGDDPSGLRSAIINGFESADRAIAGLGTGAAATLAAVEIQGASMRAYHAGDSMVLVTGQRGRIKWLNIPHSPVGYAVEAGLLDRGEALHHEDLHIVSNLLGGQDMRIELGATVTLAPRDTIVVASDGLSDNLHLEEIVELVRKGPLKRAVDALATLGRARMETPEAGAPSKPDDLTFIAVRQRAQGKNRTPSAS
;
A
#
# COMPACT_ATOMS: atom_id res chain seq x y z
N MET A 1 3.34 10.72 -21.43
CA MET A 1 3.06 9.27 -21.37
C MET A 1 3.06 8.85 -19.91
N SER A 2 1.98 8.21 -19.45
CA SER A 2 1.96 7.64 -18.10
C SER A 2 3.11 6.63 -17.98
N GLN A 3 3.89 6.75 -16.92
CA GLN A 3 4.98 5.83 -16.62
C GLN A 3 4.59 4.99 -15.41
N SER A 4 4.73 3.67 -15.50
CA SER A 4 4.44 2.75 -14.41
C SER A 4 5.68 1.94 -14.05
N HIS A 5 5.89 1.74 -12.74
CA HIS A 5 6.83 0.77 -12.19
C HIS A 5 6.02 -0.31 -11.50
N ILE A 6 6.15 -1.55 -11.99
CA ILE A 6 5.37 -2.71 -11.52
C ILE A 6 6.31 -3.71 -10.89
N PHE A 7 5.95 -4.21 -9.72
CA PHE A 7 6.70 -5.16 -8.91
C PHE A 7 5.83 -6.38 -8.66
N THR A 8 6.14 -7.49 -9.34
CA THR A 8 5.42 -8.77 -9.21
C THR A 8 6.43 -9.89 -9.10
N ASP A 9 6.23 -10.81 -8.17
CA ASP A 9 7.14 -11.92 -7.88
C ASP A 9 8.61 -11.47 -7.67
N VAL A 10 8.79 -10.37 -6.95
CA VAL A 10 10.12 -9.84 -6.63
C VAL A 10 10.52 -10.20 -5.20
N ASP A 11 11.82 -10.23 -4.96
CA ASP A 11 12.42 -10.44 -3.64
C ASP A 11 13.58 -9.46 -3.47
N MET A 12 13.25 -8.25 -3.05
CA MET A 12 14.19 -7.13 -2.99
C MET A 12 15.14 -7.27 -1.79
N ARG A 13 16.41 -6.97 -1.99
CA ARG A 13 17.39 -6.88 -0.89
C ARG A 13 17.30 -5.57 -0.14
N GLN A 14 16.91 -4.50 -0.83
CA GLN A 14 16.75 -3.14 -0.32
C GLN A 14 15.64 -2.44 -1.09
N GLY A 15 15.03 -1.41 -0.50
CA GLY A 15 14.00 -0.62 -1.16
C GLY A 15 14.51 0.14 -2.37
N GLU A 16 13.70 0.21 -3.42
CA GLU A 16 13.91 1.09 -4.57
C GLU A 16 13.34 2.48 -4.30
N HIS A 17 13.99 3.51 -4.83
CA HIS A 17 13.63 4.91 -4.59
C HIS A 17 13.40 5.65 -5.90
N PHE A 18 12.33 6.44 -5.91
CA PHE A 18 11.87 7.19 -7.06
C PHE A 18 11.77 8.67 -6.70
N GLU A 19 12.42 9.51 -7.50
CA GLU A 19 12.29 10.96 -7.40
C GLU A 19 11.46 11.49 -8.55
N LEU A 20 10.34 12.09 -8.21
CA LEU A 20 9.37 12.66 -9.13
C LEU A 20 9.41 14.20 -9.02
N PRO A 21 8.80 14.92 -9.97
CA PRO A 21 8.80 16.39 -9.91
C PRO A 21 8.28 16.97 -8.59
N ARG A 22 7.28 16.32 -7.97
CA ARG A 22 6.65 16.81 -6.73
C ARG A 22 6.63 15.80 -5.59
N LEU A 23 7.00 14.55 -5.84
CA LEU A 23 6.94 13.44 -4.89
C LEU A 23 8.29 12.74 -4.80
N GLU A 24 8.55 12.14 -3.67
CA GLU A 24 9.53 11.06 -3.51
C GLU A 24 8.79 9.82 -3.07
N ALA A 25 9.18 8.67 -3.59
CA ALA A 25 8.60 7.39 -3.22
C ALA A 25 9.70 6.36 -2.94
N GLY A 26 9.41 5.43 -2.04
CA GLY A 26 10.23 4.26 -1.82
C GLY A 26 9.34 3.03 -1.82
N VAL A 27 9.77 1.97 -2.49
CA VAL A 27 9.06 0.70 -2.65
C VAL A 27 9.92 -0.41 -2.11
N LEU A 28 9.32 -1.29 -1.32
CA LEU A 28 9.91 -2.57 -0.93
C LEU A 28 8.90 -3.68 -1.19
N SER A 29 9.38 -4.79 -1.74
CA SER A 29 8.62 -6.03 -1.83
C SER A 29 9.60 -7.18 -1.63
N ILE A 30 9.39 -7.94 -0.57
CA ILE A 30 10.22 -9.07 -0.18
C ILE A 30 9.35 -10.28 0.10
N ARG A 31 9.93 -11.43 -0.20
CA ARG A 31 9.30 -12.72 0.02
C ARG A 31 9.33 -13.10 1.49
N LYS A 32 8.30 -13.83 1.92
CA LYS A 32 8.23 -14.48 3.24
C LYS A 32 9.50 -15.26 3.56
N PRO A 33 10.08 -15.08 4.75
CA PRO A 33 11.29 -15.79 5.14
C PRO A 33 11.14 -17.31 5.00
N GLY A 34 12.15 -17.96 4.35
CA GLY A 34 12.17 -19.40 4.15
C GLY A 34 11.24 -19.94 3.05
N ARG A 35 10.45 -19.10 2.38
CA ARG A 35 9.59 -19.52 1.26
C ARG A 35 10.39 -19.72 -0.01
N THR A 36 10.13 -20.81 -0.74
CA THR A 36 10.73 -21.13 -2.06
C THR A 36 9.79 -20.80 -3.22
N GLY A 37 8.49 -20.57 -2.95
CA GLY A 37 7.48 -20.19 -3.93
C GLY A 37 7.58 -18.73 -4.36
N PRO A 38 6.68 -18.25 -5.22
CA PRO A 38 6.61 -16.84 -5.61
C PRO A 38 6.26 -15.96 -4.42
N ASN A 39 6.60 -14.68 -4.52
CA ASN A 39 6.03 -13.63 -3.68
C ASN A 39 4.56 -13.45 -4.10
N GLU A 40 3.62 -13.56 -3.15
CA GLU A 40 2.19 -13.42 -3.42
C GLU A 40 1.72 -11.96 -3.36
N ASP A 41 2.59 -11.05 -2.94
CA ASP A 41 2.35 -9.62 -3.03
C ASP A 41 2.73 -9.06 -4.40
N ALA A 42 2.05 -7.98 -4.76
CA ALA A 42 2.40 -7.16 -5.91
C ALA A 42 2.23 -5.67 -5.58
N ALA A 43 3.01 -4.82 -6.25
CA ALA A 43 2.90 -3.38 -6.09
C ALA A 43 3.09 -2.64 -7.41
N ALA A 44 2.59 -1.41 -7.49
CA ALA A 44 2.92 -0.51 -8.59
C ALA A 44 2.92 0.95 -8.14
N LEU A 45 3.74 1.74 -8.84
CA LEU A 45 3.75 3.19 -8.76
C LEU A 45 3.50 3.74 -10.17
N VAL A 46 2.38 4.41 -10.37
CA VAL A 46 1.94 4.91 -11.68
C VAL A 46 1.91 6.43 -11.63
N TYR A 47 2.46 7.06 -12.66
CA TYR A 47 2.48 8.53 -12.82
C TYR A 47 1.54 8.95 -13.93
N VAL A 48 0.79 10.02 -13.68
CA VAL A 48 -0.11 10.63 -14.65
C VAL A 48 0.33 12.10 -14.84
N GLY A 49 1.09 12.33 -15.90
CA GLY A 49 1.79 13.59 -16.09
C GLY A 49 2.71 13.95 -14.92
N ASP A 50 2.94 15.25 -14.70
CA ASP A 50 3.79 15.77 -13.61
C ASP A 50 3.01 16.04 -12.31
N ALA A 51 1.70 15.85 -12.32
CA ALA A 51 0.82 16.38 -11.28
C ALA A 51 0.18 15.31 -10.40
N ALA A 52 0.13 14.06 -10.85
CA ALA A 52 -0.57 13.00 -10.15
C ALA A 52 0.21 11.68 -10.14
N ALA A 53 -0.06 10.86 -9.14
CA ALA A 53 0.47 9.51 -9.02
C ALA A 53 -0.54 8.59 -8.36
N VAL A 54 -0.44 7.29 -8.64
CA VAL A 54 -1.18 6.23 -7.94
C VAL A 54 -0.17 5.24 -7.36
N ALA A 55 -0.22 5.03 -6.05
CA ALA A 55 0.51 3.97 -5.37
C ALA A 55 -0.45 2.80 -5.14
N VAL A 56 -0.05 1.59 -5.51
CA VAL A 56 -0.89 0.40 -5.51
C VAL A 56 -0.18 -0.76 -4.84
N VAL A 57 -0.86 -1.45 -3.92
CA VAL A 57 -0.41 -2.70 -3.30
C VAL A 57 -1.55 -3.70 -3.36
N SER A 58 -1.23 -4.94 -3.68
CA SER A 58 -2.15 -6.08 -3.68
C SER A 58 -1.47 -7.27 -3.03
N ASP A 59 -2.19 -7.97 -2.19
CA ASP A 59 -1.79 -9.17 -1.48
C ASP A 59 -2.64 -10.33 -1.97
N GLY A 60 -1.99 -11.40 -2.42
CA GLY A 60 -2.66 -12.60 -2.88
C GLY A 60 -3.16 -13.43 -1.72
N ALA A 61 -4.47 -13.56 -1.56
CA ALA A 61 -5.08 -14.18 -0.39
C ALA A 61 -4.52 -15.56 -0.07
N GLY A 62 -3.89 -15.68 1.10
CA GLY A 62 -3.37 -16.94 1.62
C GLY A 62 -4.45 -18.01 1.73
N GLY A 63 -4.09 -19.27 1.41
CA GLY A 63 -5.06 -20.37 1.39
C GLY A 63 -5.92 -20.46 0.13
N HIS A 64 -5.90 -19.46 -0.73
CA HIS A 64 -6.49 -19.47 -2.06
C HIS A 64 -5.46 -19.91 -3.11
N PRO A 65 -5.88 -20.63 -4.17
CA PRO A 65 -4.96 -21.01 -5.24
C PRO A 65 -4.53 -19.78 -6.06
N ARG A 66 -3.27 -19.77 -6.53
CA ARG A 66 -2.74 -18.76 -7.44
C ARG A 66 -2.74 -17.32 -6.88
N GLY A 67 -2.45 -17.13 -5.58
CA GLY A 67 -2.41 -15.83 -4.92
C GLY A 67 -1.48 -14.83 -5.63
N ALA A 68 -0.25 -15.23 -5.93
CA ALA A 68 0.72 -14.39 -6.65
C ALA A 68 0.20 -13.91 -8.02
N GLU A 69 -0.52 -14.77 -8.74
CA GLU A 69 -1.11 -14.42 -10.04
C GLU A 69 -2.29 -13.47 -9.87
N ALA A 70 -3.12 -13.68 -8.83
CA ALA A 70 -4.23 -12.78 -8.52
C ALA A 70 -3.73 -11.38 -8.19
N ALA A 71 -2.72 -11.24 -7.31
CA ALA A 71 -2.13 -9.96 -6.98
C ALA A 71 -1.48 -9.28 -8.20
N ALA A 72 -0.76 -10.05 -9.03
CA ALA A 72 -0.16 -9.52 -10.26
C ALA A 72 -1.22 -9.02 -11.25
N LEU A 73 -2.34 -9.74 -11.41
CA LEU A 73 -3.47 -9.31 -12.26
C LEU A 73 -4.13 -8.04 -11.71
N ALA A 74 -4.33 -7.96 -10.39
CA ALA A 74 -4.91 -6.78 -9.76
C ALA A 74 -4.09 -5.52 -10.04
N VAL A 75 -2.79 -5.60 -9.80
CA VAL A 75 -1.88 -4.47 -10.03
C VAL A 75 -1.81 -4.08 -11.51
N ARG A 76 -1.74 -5.06 -12.43
CA ARG A 76 -1.69 -4.79 -13.87
C ARG A 76 -2.98 -4.14 -14.37
N ALA A 77 -4.15 -4.66 -13.99
CA ALA A 77 -5.43 -4.08 -14.36
C ALA A 77 -5.57 -2.62 -13.89
N MET A 78 -5.07 -2.31 -12.69
CA MET A 78 -5.01 -0.94 -12.20
C MET A 78 -4.08 -0.07 -13.05
N CYS A 79 -2.89 -0.55 -13.36
CA CYS A 79 -1.93 0.18 -14.19
C CYS A 79 -2.49 0.46 -15.59
N ASP A 80 -3.11 -0.54 -16.21
CA ASP A 80 -3.70 -0.42 -17.55
C ASP A 80 -4.83 0.61 -17.56
N SER A 81 -5.73 0.55 -16.60
CA SER A 81 -6.83 1.50 -16.47
C SER A 81 -6.37 2.94 -16.24
N VAL A 82 -5.32 3.14 -15.43
CA VAL A 82 -4.76 4.48 -15.21
C VAL A 82 -3.96 4.95 -16.43
N ALA A 83 -3.31 4.06 -17.16
CA ALA A 83 -2.53 4.40 -18.36
C ALA A 83 -3.40 4.95 -19.49
N GLU A 84 -4.68 4.57 -19.57
CA GLU A 84 -5.64 5.09 -20.55
C GLU A 84 -5.86 6.61 -20.45
N LEU A 85 -5.57 7.21 -19.29
CA LEU A 85 -5.67 8.67 -19.10
C LEU A 85 -4.58 9.47 -19.82
N GLY A 86 -3.47 8.82 -20.21
CA GLY A 86 -2.29 9.53 -20.71
C GLY A 86 -1.71 10.47 -19.65
N ASP A 87 -1.63 11.78 -19.97
CA ASP A 87 -1.06 12.79 -19.07
C ASP A 87 -2.13 13.64 -18.34
N ASP A 88 -3.42 13.38 -18.59
CA ASP A 88 -4.53 14.13 -17.97
C ASP A 88 -5.10 13.40 -16.74
N PRO A 89 -4.87 13.91 -15.52
CA PRO A 89 -5.36 13.27 -14.31
C PRO A 89 -6.85 13.53 -14.01
N SER A 90 -7.60 14.25 -14.86
CA SER A 90 -8.98 14.66 -14.56
C SER A 90 -9.94 13.46 -14.37
N GLY A 91 -9.66 12.33 -15.02
CA GLY A 91 -10.39 11.09 -14.92
C GLY A 91 -9.87 10.08 -13.88
N LEU A 92 -8.87 10.44 -13.07
CA LEU A 92 -8.11 9.49 -12.28
C LEU A 92 -8.97 8.67 -11.29
N ARG A 93 -9.95 9.31 -10.64
CA ARG A 93 -10.90 8.61 -9.78
C ARG A 93 -11.67 7.51 -10.52
N SER A 94 -12.18 7.80 -11.70
CA SER A 94 -12.93 6.83 -12.50
C SER A 94 -12.03 5.71 -13.00
N ALA A 95 -10.80 6.04 -13.43
CA ALA A 95 -9.81 5.05 -13.84
C ALA A 95 -9.45 4.09 -12.69
N ILE A 96 -9.27 4.59 -11.46
CA ILE A 96 -9.01 3.73 -10.30
C ILE A 96 -10.19 2.79 -10.04
N ILE A 97 -11.43 3.29 -10.05
CA ILE A 97 -12.62 2.45 -9.85
C ILE A 97 -12.71 1.39 -10.95
N ASN A 98 -12.53 1.77 -12.23
CA ASN A 98 -12.50 0.84 -13.36
C ASN A 98 -11.36 -0.20 -13.20
N GLY A 99 -10.21 0.21 -12.66
CA GLY A 99 -9.09 -0.65 -12.35
C GLY A 99 -9.46 -1.76 -11.35
N PHE A 100 -10.16 -1.41 -10.27
CA PHE A 100 -10.68 -2.39 -9.30
C PHE A 100 -11.65 -3.38 -9.95
N GLU A 101 -12.63 -2.88 -10.71
CA GLU A 101 -13.61 -3.73 -11.39
C GLU A 101 -12.97 -4.64 -12.45
N SER A 102 -11.96 -4.14 -13.15
CA SER A 102 -11.23 -4.92 -14.16
C SER A 102 -10.36 -5.98 -13.50
N ALA A 103 -9.72 -5.65 -12.36
CA ALA A 103 -8.95 -6.59 -11.55
C ALA A 103 -9.84 -7.71 -11.03
N ASP A 104 -11.01 -7.38 -10.45
CA ASP A 104 -11.97 -8.36 -9.94
C ASP A 104 -12.41 -9.33 -11.03
N ARG A 105 -12.81 -8.82 -12.20
CA ARG A 105 -13.17 -9.64 -13.36
C ARG A 105 -12.03 -10.53 -13.85
N ALA A 106 -10.80 -10.00 -13.88
CA ALA A 106 -9.64 -10.75 -14.36
C ALA A 106 -9.30 -11.92 -13.41
N ILE A 107 -9.35 -11.69 -12.09
CA ILE A 107 -9.10 -12.72 -11.08
C ILE A 107 -10.22 -13.77 -11.10
N ALA A 108 -11.49 -13.35 -11.12
CA ALA A 108 -12.63 -14.26 -11.23
C ALA A 108 -12.55 -15.12 -12.50
N GLY A 109 -12.05 -14.55 -13.61
CA GLY A 109 -11.81 -15.24 -14.88
C GLY A 109 -10.80 -16.38 -14.83
N LEU A 110 -9.95 -16.46 -13.79
CA LEU A 110 -9.06 -17.60 -13.58
C LEU A 110 -9.82 -18.89 -13.28
N GLY A 111 -11.06 -18.82 -12.79
CA GLY A 111 -11.93 -19.96 -12.54
C GLY A 111 -11.42 -20.92 -11.46
N THR A 112 -10.43 -20.51 -10.65
CA THR A 112 -9.75 -21.35 -9.65
C THR A 112 -10.12 -21.02 -8.21
N GLY A 113 -10.92 -19.97 -7.98
CA GLY A 113 -11.16 -19.42 -6.65
C GLY A 113 -9.99 -18.59 -6.13
N ALA A 114 -9.11 -18.12 -7.03
CA ALA A 114 -8.06 -17.16 -6.69
C ALA A 114 -8.68 -15.87 -6.17
N ALA A 115 -8.01 -15.24 -5.22
CA ALA A 115 -8.45 -13.99 -4.64
C ALA A 115 -7.25 -13.12 -4.24
N ALA A 116 -7.47 -11.81 -4.13
CA ALA A 116 -6.46 -10.86 -3.67
C ALA A 116 -7.09 -9.65 -2.99
N THR A 117 -6.34 -8.96 -2.16
CA THR A 117 -6.64 -7.60 -1.72
C THR A 117 -6.26 -6.60 -2.80
N LEU A 118 -6.71 -5.36 -2.69
CA LEU A 118 -6.18 -4.26 -3.47
C LEU A 118 -6.32 -2.95 -2.68
N ALA A 119 -5.23 -2.25 -2.50
CA ALA A 119 -5.21 -0.91 -1.95
C ALA A 119 -4.55 0.05 -2.95
N ALA A 120 -5.20 1.17 -3.23
CA ALA A 120 -4.70 2.21 -4.12
C ALA A 120 -4.81 3.58 -3.47
N VAL A 121 -3.83 4.43 -3.69
CA VAL A 121 -3.84 5.82 -3.25
C VAL A 121 -3.63 6.73 -4.43
N GLU A 122 -4.65 7.52 -4.74
CA GLU A 122 -4.61 8.65 -5.64
C GLU A 122 -3.92 9.82 -4.95
N ILE A 123 -2.93 10.42 -5.60
CA ILE A 123 -2.24 11.62 -5.13
C ILE A 123 -2.29 12.66 -6.24
N GLN A 124 -2.96 13.79 -5.98
CA GLN A 124 -3.04 14.92 -6.91
C GLN A 124 -2.65 16.22 -6.20
N GLY A 125 -1.52 16.79 -6.60
CA GLY A 125 -1.00 17.99 -5.95
C GLY A 125 -0.82 17.81 -4.44
N ALA A 126 -1.54 18.59 -3.64
CA ALA A 126 -1.51 18.49 -2.17
C ALA A 126 -2.67 17.70 -1.58
N SER A 127 -3.33 16.86 -2.34
CA SER A 127 -4.43 16.01 -1.85
C SER A 127 -4.19 14.53 -2.17
N MET A 128 -4.76 13.68 -1.34
CA MET A 128 -4.79 12.25 -1.57
C MET A 128 -6.19 11.70 -1.29
N ARG A 129 -6.48 10.55 -1.88
CA ARG A 129 -7.65 9.72 -1.57
C ARG A 129 -7.24 8.25 -1.63
N ALA A 130 -7.71 7.46 -0.66
CA ALA A 130 -7.50 6.03 -0.64
C ALA A 130 -8.72 5.28 -1.20
N TYR A 131 -8.45 4.12 -1.77
CA TYR A 131 -9.41 3.14 -2.27
C TYR A 131 -8.92 1.77 -1.83
N HIS A 132 -9.78 0.92 -1.28
CA HIS A 132 -9.36 -0.43 -0.94
C HIS A 132 -10.49 -1.46 -0.98
N ALA A 133 -10.09 -2.70 -1.20
CA ALA A 133 -10.83 -3.92 -0.96
C ALA A 133 -9.85 -4.91 -0.32
N GLY A 134 -10.16 -5.36 0.89
CA GLY A 134 -9.27 -6.20 1.70
C GLY A 134 -8.76 -5.48 2.95
N ASP A 135 -7.71 -6.01 3.51
CA ASP A 135 -7.09 -5.57 4.76
C ASP A 135 -5.72 -4.91 4.58
N SER A 136 -5.21 -4.81 3.34
CA SER A 136 -4.03 -4.01 3.04
C SER A 136 -4.16 -2.61 3.60
N MET A 137 -3.10 -2.14 4.26
CA MET A 137 -3.09 -0.88 5.01
C MET A 137 -2.85 0.33 4.11
N VAL A 138 -3.59 1.41 4.37
CA VAL A 138 -3.24 2.77 3.91
C VAL A 138 -3.17 3.69 5.11
N LEU A 139 -2.02 4.31 5.32
CA LEU A 139 -1.75 5.21 6.45
C LEU A 139 -1.28 6.57 5.93
N VAL A 140 -1.80 7.65 6.52
CA VAL A 140 -1.27 9.01 6.34
C VAL A 140 -0.86 9.58 7.69
N THR A 141 0.41 9.94 7.81
CA THR A 141 0.94 10.52 9.05
C THR A 141 1.70 11.81 8.81
N GLY A 142 1.55 12.74 9.75
CA GLY A 142 2.30 14.00 9.79
C GLY A 142 3.59 13.89 10.59
N GLN A 143 4.48 14.88 10.43
CA GLN A 143 5.81 14.90 11.08
C GLN A 143 5.78 14.79 12.62
N ARG A 144 4.67 15.17 13.26
CA ARG A 144 4.50 15.08 14.71
C ARG A 144 3.94 13.74 15.16
N GLY A 145 3.84 12.75 14.25
CA GLY A 145 3.26 11.44 14.54
C GLY A 145 1.72 11.44 14.57
N ARG A 146 1.07 12.53 14.17
CA ARG A 146 -0.40 12.56 14.08
C ARG A 146 -0.84 11.75 12.89
N ILE A 147 -1.61 10.70 13.12
CA ILE A 147 -2.33 9.96 12.09
C ILE A 147 -3.44 10.86 11.56
N LYS A 148 -3.40 11.15 10.26
CA LYS A 148 -4.40 11.96 9.57
C LYS A 148 -5.48 11.11 8.93
N TRP A 149 -5.11 9.91 8.53
CA TRP A 149 -5.99 8.92 7.95
C TRP A 149 -5.42 7.52 8.09
N LEU A 150 -6.28 6.55 8.31
CA LEU A 150 -5.98 5.13 8.32
C LEU A 150 -7.25 4.42 7.88
N ASN A 151 -7.15 3.46 6.96
CA ASN A 151 -8.31 2.67 6.55
C ASN A 151 -8.71 1.68 7.64
N ILE A 152 -9.95 1.24 7.55
CA ILE A 152 -10.48 0.12 8.36
C ILE A 152 -10.27 -1.14 7.53
N PRO A 153 -9.49 -2.13 8.02
CA PRO A 153 -9.33 -3.39 7.31
C PRO A 153 -10.68 -4.11 7.15
N HIS A 154 -10.92 -4.66 5.98
CA HIS A 154 -12.13 -5.47 5.75
C HIS A 154 -11.94 -6.87 6.37
N SER A 155 -11.96 -6.92 7.67
CA SER A 155 -11.82 -8.15 8.46
C SER A 155 -12.71 -8.09 9.70
N PRO A 156 -13.13 -9.23 10.27
CA PRO A 156 -13.86 -9.25 11.53
C PRO A 156 -13.13 -8.51 12.65
N VAL A 157 -11.79 -8.70 12.73
CA VAL A 157 -10.91 -8.06 13.70
C VAL A 157 -10.85 -6.55 13.46
N GLY A 158 -10.69 -6.11 12.20
CA GLY A 158 -10.69 -4.69 11.84
C GLY A 158 -11.98 -3.98 12.24
N TYR A 159 -13.13 -4.60 11.99
CA TYR A 159 -14.44 -4.04 12.40
C TYR A 159 -14.63 -4.03 13.92
N ALA A 160 -14.10 -5.05 14.63
CA ALA A 160 -14.16 -5.07 16.10
C ALA A 160 -13.31 -3.93 16.72
N VAL A 161 -12.15 -3.64 16.15
CA VAL A 161 -11.30 -2.52 16.56
C VAL A 161 -12.00 -1.18 16.29
N GLU A 162 -12.58 -1.00 15.11
CA GLU A 162 -13.31 0.24 14.78
C GLU A 162 -14.52 0.47 15.66
N ALA A 163 -15.23 -0.60 16.02
CA ALA A 163 -16.35 -0.55 16.95
C ALA A 163 -15.93 -0.34 18.42
N GLY A 164 -14.62 -0.33 18.72
CA GLY A 164 -14.10 -0.22 20.08
C GLY A 164 -14.34 -1.47 20.94
N LEU A 165 -14.59 -2.62 20.31
CA LEU A 165 -14.80 -3.91 20.98
C LEU A 165 -13.49 -4.65 21.23
N LEU A 166 -12.41 -4.28 20.52
CA LEU A 166 -11.10 -4.86 20.61
C LEU A 166 -10.03 -3.77 20.58
N ASP A 167 -9.01 -3.86 21.43
CA ASP A 167 -7.84 -2.97 21.36
C ASP A 167 -6.93 -3.32 20.17
N ARG A 168 -6.26 -2.31 19.58
CA ARG A 168 -5.37 -2.51 18.44
C ARG A 168 -4.19 -3.44 18.76
N GLY A 169 -3.65 -3.36 19.97
CA GLY A 169 -2.56 -4.24 20.40
C GLY A 169 -3.02 -5.68 20.57
N GLU A 170 -4.23 -5.89 21.12
CA GLU A 170 -4.83 -7.21 21.25
C GLU A 170 -5.20 -7.80 19.89
N ALA A 171 -5.63 -6.97 18.94
CA ALA A 171 -5.98 -7.37 17.58
C ALA A 171 -4.84 -8.11 16.86
N LEU A 172 -3.59 -7.69 17.06
CA LEU A 172 -2.41 -8.32 16.45
C LEU A 172 -2.13 -9.75 16.93
N HIS A 173 -2.79 -10.17 18.02
CA HIS A 173 -2.69 -11.53 18.57
C HIS A 173 -4.00 -12.31 18.47
N HIS A 174 -5.00 -11.76 17.76
CA HIS A 174 -6.31 -12.40 17.63
C HIS A 174 -6.23 -13.61 16.69
N GLU A 175 -6.92 -14.69 17.02
CA GLU A 175 -6.92 -15.92 16.22
C GLU A 175 -7.49 -15.72 14.81
N ASP A 176 -8.45 -14.82 14.64
CA ASP A 176 -9.10 -14.49 13.36
C ASP A 176 -8.39 -13.35 12.60
N LEU A 177 -7.16 -12.94 13.00
CA LEU A 177 -6.42 -11.87 12.31
C LEU A 177 -6.21 -12.16 10.81
N HIS A 178 -6.17 -13.43 10.44
CA HIS A 178 -5.98 -13.88 9.05
C HIS A 178 -7.25 -13.88 8.19
N ILE A 179 -8.43 -13.55 8.77
CA ILE A 179 -9.71 -13.60 8.05
C ILE A 179 -9.96 -12.27 7.35
N VAL A 180 -10.07 -12.31 6.03
CA VAL A 180 -10.44 -11.16 5.18
C VAL A 180 -11.85 -11.36 4.66
N SER A 181 -12.71 -10.35 4.80
CA SER A 181 -14.15 -10.44 4.48
C SER A 181 -14.53 -9.82 3.14
N ASN A 182 -13.61 -9.21 2.42
CA ASN A 182 -13.85 -8.54 1.14
C ASN A 182 -12.59 -8.64 0.26
N LEU A 183 -12.65 -9.41 -0.80
CA LEU A 183 -11.53 -9.70 -1.70
C LEU A 183 -11.95 -9.55 -3.17
N LEU A 184 -10.99 -9.24 -4.03
CA LEU A 184 -11.13 -9.31 -5.48
C LEU A 184 -11.16 -10.78 -5.93
N GLY A 185 -11.88 -11.06 -7.03
CA GLY A 185 -12.09 -12.42 -7.53
C GLY A 185 -13.27 -13.15 -6.88
N GLY A 186 -13.90 -12.53 -5.88
CA GLY A 186 -15.12 -13.00 -5.22
C GLY A 186 -16.40 -12.56 -5.94
N GLN A 187 -17.57 -12.91 -5.38
CA GLN A 187 -18.85 -12.55 -5.99
C GLN A 187 -19.36 -11.15 -5.59
N ASP A 188 -18.89 -10.59 -4.47
CA ASP A 188 -19.46 -9.41 -3.81
C ASP A 188 -18.37 -8.37 -3.42
N MET A 189 -17.36 -8.17 -4.27
CA MET A 189 -16.31 -7.19 -4.03
C MET A 189 -16.90 -5.78 -3.88
N ARG A 190 -16.48 -5.09 -2.82
CA ARG A 190 -16.86 -3.69 -2.55
C ARG A 190 -15.61 -2.82 -2.47
N ILE A 191 -15.64 -1.69 -3.16
CA ILE A 191 -14.58 -0.69 -3.09
C ILE A 191 -14.93 0.30 -2.00
N GLU A 192 -14.12 0.38 -0.95
CA GLU A 192 -14.23 1.45 0.03
C GLU A 192 -13.42 2.66 -0.42
N LEU A 193 -14.09 3.82 -0.43
CA LEU A 193 -13.52 5.10 -0.83
C LEU A 193 -13.29 5.99 0.38
N GLY A 194 -12.05 6.31 0.66
CA GLY A 194 -11.70 7.25 1.71
C GLY A 194 -12.11 8.70 1.39
N ALA A 195 -12.23 9.51 2.43
CA ALA A 195 -12.36 10.96 2.26
C ALA A 195 -11.09 11.54 1.64
N THR A 196 -11.22 12.67 0.93
CA THR A 196 -10.04 13.41 0.46
C THR A 196 -9.29 14.00 1.65
N VAL A 197 -7.99 13.73 1.73
CA VAL A 197 -7.10 14.24 2.78
C VAL A 197 -6.15 15.28 2.19
N THR A 198 -6.09 16.45 2.81
CA THR A 198 -5.09 17.47 2.45
C THR A 198 -3.75 17.13 3.08
N LEU A 199 -2.74 16.98 2.23
CA LEU A 199 -1.37 16.70 2.62
C LEU A 199 -0.63 18.01 2.97
N ALA A 200 -0.03 18.06 4.14
CA ALA A 200 0.97 19.06 4.45
C ALA A 200 2.34 18.66 3.86
N PRO A 201 3.25 19.62 3.64
CA PRO A 201 4.62 19.30 3.25
C PRO A 201 5.24 18.28 4.21
N ARG A 202 5.81 17.22 3.66
CA ARG A 202 6.43 16.09 4.38
C ARG A 202 5.48 15.18 5.17
N ASP A 203 4.16 15.25 4.96
CA ASP A 203 3.30 14.13 5.34
C ASP A 203 3.73 12.88 4.57
N THR A 204 3.70 11.76 5.24
CA THR A 204 4.04 10.48 4.63
C THR A 204 2.79 9.63 4.48
N ILE A 205 2.62 9.08 3.29
CA ILE A 205 1.63 8.07 2.96
C ILE A 205 2.34 6.73 2.94
N VAL A 206 1.75 5.70 3.55
CA VAL A 206 2.21 4.31 3.45
C VAL A 206 1.06 3.47 2.95
N VAL A 207 1.30 2.69 1.89
CA VAL A 207 0.39 1.64 1.40
C VAL A 207 1.12 0.32 1.57
N ALA A 208 0.53 -0.66 2.24
CA ALA A 208 1.23 -1.89 2.58
C ALA A 208 0.30 -3.11 2.58
N SER A 209 0.86 -4.29 2.30
CA SER A 209 0.24 -5.57 2.63
C SER A 209 0.23 -5.81 4.14
N ASP A 210 -0.49 -6.83 4.59
CA ASP A 210 -0.57 -7.22 6.00
C ASP A 210 0.79 -7.65 6.57
N GLY A 211 1.72 -8.11 5.72
CA GLY A 211 3.08 -8.41 6.12
C GLY A 211 3.83 -7.26 6.81
N LEU A 212 3.41 -6.01 6.62
CA LEU A 212 3.90 -4.87 7.40
C LEU A 212 3.10 -4.68 8.69
N SER A 213 1.77 -4.59 8.59
CA SER A 213 0.89 -4.25 9.72
C SER A 213 0.75 -5.35 10.76
N ASP A 214 0.94 -6.62 10.37
CA ASP A 214 0.90 -7.77 11.27
C ASP A 214 2.23 -8.04 11.99
N ASN A 215 3.30 -7.34 11.58
CA ASN A 215 4.62 -7.49 12.19
C ASN A 215 5.10 -6.23 12.94
N LEU A 216 4.44 -5.10 12.77
CA LEU A 216 4.80 -3.85 13.41
C LEU A 216 3.58 -3.18 14.05
N HIS A 217 3.75 -2.68 15.28
CA HIS A 217 2.72 -1.81 15.84
C HIS A 217 2.58 -0.53 15.02
N LEU A 218 1.37 0.00 14.93
CA LEU A 218 1.08 1.23 14.17
C LEU A 218 1.97 2.40 14.61
N GLU A 219 2.24 2.52 15.91
CA GLU A 219 3.09 3.55 16.49
C GLU A 219 4.55 3.42 16.04
N GLU A 220 5.06 2.19 15.85
CA GLU A 220 6.40 1.94 15.33
C GLU A 220 6.48 2.38 13.86
N ILE A 221 5.48 2.02 13.04
CA ILE A 221 5.41 2.45 11.64
C ILE A 221 5.39 3.98 11.56
N VAL A 222 4.53 4.63 12.34
CA VAL A 222 4.41 6.10 12.39
C VAL A 222 5.74 6.73 12.79
N GLU A 223 6.41 6.24 13.85
CA GLU A 223 7.68 6.81 14.32
C GLU A 223 8.77 6.72 13.26
N LEU A 224 8.85 5.60 12.53
CA LEU A 224 9.86 5.38 11.51
C LEU A 224 9.64 6.26 10.27
N VAL A 225 8.36 6.51 9.87
CA VAL A 225 8.09 7.22 8.62
C VAL A 225 7.82 8.71 8.78
N ARG A 226 7.54 9.21 9.98
CA ARG A 226 7.09 10.59 10.20
C ARG A 226 8.14 11.67 9.95
N LYS A 227 9.44 11.34 9.99
CA LYS A 227 10.52 12.32 9.85
C LYS A 227 11.79 11.73 9.24
N GLY A 228 12.70 12.59 8.84
CA GLY A 228 13.98 12.19 8.25
C GLY A 228 13.88 11.89 6.74
N PRO A 229 14.94 11.45 6.09
CA PRO A 229 14.93 11.04 4.68
C PRO A 229 14.04 9.82 4.45
N LEU A 230 13.21 9.83 3.40
CA LEU A 230 12.28 8.75 3.09
C LEU A 230 13.02 7.41 2.89
N LYS A 231 14.18 7.45 2.25
CA LYS A 231 15.03 6.26 2.08
C LYS A 231 15.34 5.57 3.40
N ARG A 232 15.74 6.32 4.43
CA ARG A 232 16.02 5.73 5.75
C ARG A 232 14.77 5.14 6.40
N ALA A 233 13.61 5.76 6.19
CA ALA A 233 12.35 5.24 6.69
C ALA A 233 12.01 3.88 6.06
N VAL A 234 12.15 3.76 4.72
CA VAL A 234 11.95 2.51 3.97
C VAL A 234 12.92 1.43 4.45
N ASP A 235 14.21 1.74 4.56
CA ASP A 235 15.22 0.79 5.02
C ASP A 235 14.97 0.34 6.47
N ALA A 236 14.51 1.23 7.34
CA ALA A 236 14.19 0.93 8.74
C ALA A 236 12.95 0.05 8.87
N LEU A 237 11.87 0.34 8.12
CA LEU A 237 10.69 -0.52 8.08
C LEU A 237 11.03 -1.92 7.58
N ALA A 238 11.81 -2.02 6.49
CA ALA A 238 12.27 -3.30 5.94
C ALA A 238 13.08 -4.12 6.96
N THR A 239 14.01 -3.46 7.63
CA THR A 239 14.88 -4.11 8.62
C THR A 239 14.09 -4.61 9.82
N LEU A 240 13.18 -3.79 10.35
CA LEU A 240 12.40 -4.15 11.53
C LEU A 240 11.36 -5.23 11.19
N GLY A 241 10.66 -5.12 10.06
CA GLY A 241 9.70 -6.12 9.61
C GLY A 241 10.34 -7.50 9.42
N ARG A 242 11.49 -7.56 8.73
CA ARG A 242 12.26 -8.81 8.61
C ARG A 242 12.68 -9.38 9.96
N ALA A 243 13.25 -8.55 10.82
CA ALA A 243 13.71 -8.99 12.13
C ALA A 243 12.59 -9.61 12.96
N ARG A 244 11.37 -9.02 12.92
CA ARG A 244 10.19 -9.55 13.61
C ARG A 244 9.75 -10.89 13.06
N MET A 245 9.80 -11.08 11.74
CA MET A 245 9.45 -12.35 11.08
C MET A 245 10.47 -13.44 11.33
N GLU A 246 11.77 -13.12 11.35
CA GLU A 246 12.87 -14.09 11.49
C GLU A 246 13.21 -14.43 12.95
N THR A 247 13.01 -13.46 13.85
CA THR A 247 13.38 -13.58 15.27
C THR A 247 12.25 -13.03 16.13
N PRO A 248 11.20 -13.82 16.41
CA PRO A 248 10.11 -13.38 17.27
C PRO A 248 10.57 -12.94 18.66
N GLU A 249 10.14 -11.76 19.08
CA GLU A 249 10.39 -11.21 20.41
C GLU A 249 9.14 -11.31 21.27
N ALA A 250 9.29 -11.62 22.55
CA ALA A 250 8.15 -11.72 23.46
C ALA A 250 7.40 -10.38 23.57
N GLY A 251 6.10 -10.41 23.29
CA GLY A 251 5.24 -9.22 23.35
C GLY A 251 5.27 -8.33 22.11
N ALA A 252 6.04 -8.68 21.09
CA ALA A 252 6.03 -8.00 19.80
C ALA A 252 5.24 -8.81 18.77
N PRO A 253 4.54 -8.16 17.82
CA PRO A 253 3.84 -8.87 16.77
C PRO A 253 4.84 -9.58 15.83
N SER A 254 4.51 -10.80 15.44
CA SER A 254 5.33 -11.62 14.53
C SER A 254 4.44 -12.61 13.79
N LYS A 255 4.22 -12.34 12.52
CA LYS A 255 3.52 -13.23 11.58
C LYS A 255 4.33 -13.27 10.28
N PRO A 256 5.18 -14.30 10.08
CA PRO A 256 5.95 -14.40 8.85
C PRO A 256 5.04 -14.43 7.61
N ASP A 257 5.20 -13.43 6.72
CA ASP A 257 4.49 -13.31 5.45
C ASP A 257 5.33 -12.61 4.38
N ASP A 258 4.84 -12.54 3.14
CA ASP A 258 5.37 -11.63 2.14
C ASP A 258 5.19 -10.20 2.67
N LEU A 259 6.13 -9.29 2.40
CA LEU A 259 6.10 -7.94 2.94
C LEU A 259 6.30 -6.94 1.82
N THR A 260 5.24 -6.21 1.49
CA THR A 260 5.26 -5.22 0.43
C THR A 260 4.70 -3.90 0.91
N PHE A 261 5.42 -2.82 0.66
CA PHE A 261 4.89 -1.48 0.91
C PHE A 261 5.47 -0.42 -0.02
N ILE A 262 4.70 0.64 -0.19
CA ILE A 262 5.09 1.88 -0.86
C ILE A 262 4.95 3.03 0.15
N ALA A 263 6.03 3.78 0.37
CA ALA A 263 6.00 5.01 1.13
C ALA A 263 6.13 6.19 0.17
N VAL A 264 5.22 7.18 0.27
CA VAL A 264 5.23 8.36 -0.60
C VAL A 264 5.23 9.62 0.25
N ARG A 265 5.98 10.63 -0.19
CA ARG A 265 6.04 11.93 0.46
C ARG A 265 6.12 13.06 -0.56
N GLN A 266 5.51 14.20 -0.26
CA GLN A 266 5.69 15.38 -1.07
C GLN A 266 7.11 15.93 -0.92
N ARG A 267 7.77 16.22 -2.04
CA ARG A 267 9.04 16.93 -2.03
C ARG A 267 8.80 18.38 -1.61
N ALA A 268 9.64 18.90 -0.72
CA ALA A 268 9.65 20.33 -0.44
C ALA A 268 9.95 21.08 -1.74
N GLN A 269 9.04 21.95 -2.18
CA GLN A 269 9.34 22.83 -3.30
C GLN A 269 10.55 23.69 -2.91
N GLY A 270 11.66 23.51 -3.62
CA GLY A 270 12.80 24.40 -3.49
C GLY A 270 12.29 25.84 -3.67
N LYS A 271 12.55 26.72 -2.72
CA LYS A 271 12.34 28.17 -2.93
C LYS A 271 13.06 28.52 -4.23
N ASN A 272 12.31 28.79 -5.29
CA ASN A 272 12.87 29.42 -6.47
C ASN A 272 13.61 30.67 -5.98
N ARG A 273 14.94 30.61 -5.92
CA ARG A 273 15.76 31.81 -5.83
C ARG A 273 15.53 32.52 -7.14
N THR A 274 14.67 33.52 -7.14
CA THR A 274 14.65 34.57 -8.16
C THR A 274 16.09 35.10 -8.25
N PRO A 275 16.73 35.07 -9.43
CA PRO A 275 18.02 35.78 -9.56
C PRO A 275 17.75 37.25 -9.22
N SER A 276 18.42 37.78 -8.21
CA SER A 276 18.47 39.22 -7.98
C SER A 276 19.11 39.86 -9.21
N ALA A 277 18.33 40.56 -9.99
CA ALA A 277 18.85 41.42 -11.04
C ALA A 277 19.76 42.46 -10.35
N SER A 278 21.04 42.42 -10.67
CA SER A 278 22.04 43.42 -10.39
C SER A 278 22.03 44.47 -11.48
#